data_06f351235bc0c4c22c97a328530020ab
#
_entry.id   06f351235bc0c4c22c97a328530020ab
#
_cell.length_a   1.000
_cell.length_b   1.000
_cell.length_c   1.000
_cell.angle_alpha   90.00
_cell.angle_beta   90.00
_cell.angle_gamma   90.00
#
_symmetry.space_group_name_H-M   'P 1'
#
loop_
_entity.id
_entity.type
_entity.pdbx_description
1 polymer ?
#
loop_
_entity_poly.entity_id
_entity_poly.type
_entity_poly.pdbx_seq_one_letter_code
_entity_poly.pdbx_strand_id
1 'polypeptide(L)'
;ERTFRRKKDAEELSCGFEVIEKLTEKFKAKAQKPVNFIISLQTKTAYADNDYLGEVLSNLIDNAIKYSKESVEISISSEESERYTILKVRDNGLGISEADQKVIFQKYERAATAKRSRKNGASGFGLGLNFVDQVIKAHEGRIFVNSTEGEFTEFTIYLPLETPNNRHNR
;
A
#
# COMPACT_ATOMS: atom_id res chain seq x y z
N GLU A 1 -18.69 -12.02 1.72
CA GLU A 1 -17.57 -12.46 0.85
C GLU A 1 -17.63 -11.66 -0.44
N ARG A 2 -16.82 -10.59 -0.55
CA ARG A 2 -16.69 -9.86 -1.81
C ARG A 2 -15.85 -10.73 -2.74
N THR A 3 -16.49 -11.38 -3.69
CA THR A 3 -15.83 -12.05 -4.80
C THR A 3 -15.20 -10.98 -5.68
N PHE A 4 -13.88 -10.87 -5.66
CA PHE A 4 -13.15 -10.00 -6.57
C PHE A 4 -13.45 -10.44 -8.00
N ARG A 5 -14.17 -9.61 -8.77
CA ARG A 5 -14.48 -9.91 -10.16
C ARG A 5 -13.19 -9.96 -10.98
N ARG A 6 -12.74 -11.17 -11.27
CA ARG A 6 -11.75 -11.42 -12.33
C ARG A 6 -12.45 -11.24 -13.66
N LYS A 7 -12.41 -10.08 -14.25
CA LYS A 7 -12.52 -9.83 -15.71
C LYS A 7 -12.87 -8.37 -15.94
N LYS A 8 -11.84 -7.56 -16.07
CA LYS A 8 -11.86 -6.40 -16.94
C LYS A 8 -10.89 -6.70 -18.09
N ASP A 9 -11.19 -6.22 -19.28
CA ASP A 9 -10.33 -6.42 -20.47
C ASP A 9 -8.94 -5.79 -20.22
N ALA A 10 -7.91 -6.28 -20.90
CA ALA A 10 -6.51 -5.90 -20.63
C ALA A 10 -6.24 -4.38 -20.72
N GLU A 11 -7.02 -3.64 -21.48
CA GLU A 11 -6.96 -2.17 -21.57
C GLU A 11 -7.51 -1.46 -20.32
N GLU A 12 -8.49 -2.07 -19.61
CA GLU A 12 -9.06 -1.52 -18.38
C GLU A 12 -8.20 -1.82 -17.12
N LEU A 13 -7.23 -2.71 -17.22
CA LEU A 13 -6.36 -3.10 -16.12
C LEU A 13 -5.04 -2.31 -16.08
N SER A 14 -4.78 -1.45 -17.05
CA SER A 14 -3.65 -0.52 -17.00
C SER A 14 -4.00 0.65 -16.10
N CYS A 15 -3.55 0.62 -14.86
CA CYS A 15 -3.70 1.73 -13.93
C CYS A 15 -2.63 2.78 -14.19
N GLY A 16 -3.06 3.99 -14.56
CA GLY A 16 -2.19 5.16 -14.49
C GLY A 16 -2.05 5.62 -13.03
N PHE A 17 -0.84 5.95 -12.61
CA PHE A 17 -0.61 6.44 -11.24
C PHE A 17 -1.14 7.86 -10.97
N GLU A 18 -2.02 8.38 -11.82
CA GLU A 18 -2.80 9.62 -11.57
C GLU A 18 -3.61 9.53 -10.26
N VAL A 19 -3.98 8.31 -9.85
CA VAL A 19 -4.63 8.06 -8.58
C VAL A 19 -3.77 8.50 -7.39
N ILE A 20 -2.43 8.44 -7.51
CA ILE A 20 -1.49 8.84 -6.44
C ILE A 20 -1.62 10.33 -6.16
N GLU A 21 -1.62 11.17 -7.20
CA GLU A 21 -1.76 12.63 -7.04
C GLU A 21 -3.07 12.99 -6.33
N LYS A 22 -4.20 12.42 -6.80
CA LYS A 22 -5.51 12.64 -6.19
C LYS A 22 -5.56 12.21 -4.73
N LEU A 23 -4.94 11.07 -4.39
CA LEU A 23 -4.88 10.59 -3.01
C LEU A 23 -4.02 11.51 -2.13
N THR A 24 -2.85 11.94 -2.61
CA THR A 24 -1.98 12.83 -1.83
C THR A 24 -2.66 14.15 -1.51
N GLU A 25 -3.36 14.76 -2.46
CA GLU A 25 -4.15 15.97 -2.24
C GLU A 25 -5.28 15.74 -1.22
N LYS A 26 -6.03 14.64 -1.38
CA LYS A 26 -7.12 14.26 -0.47
C LYS A 26 -6.62 14.08 0.97
N PHE A 27 -5.50 13.37 1.16
CA PHE A 27 -4.96 13.12 2.49
C PHE A 27 -4.33 14.37 3.11
N LYS A 28 -3.64 15.22 2.35
CA LYS A 28 -3.17 16.52 2.83
C LYS A 28 -4.32 17.38 3.34
N ALA A 29 -5.44 17.43 2.60
CA ALA A 29 -6.60 18.24 2.97
C ALA A 29 -7.33 17.74 4.24
N LYS A 30 -7.28 16.44 4.52
CA LYS A 30 -7.98 15.81 5.66
C LYS A 30 -7.11 15.61 6.90
N ALA A 31 -5.80 15.66 6.74
CA ALA A 31 -4.88 15.39 7.83
C ALA A 31 -4.99 16.46 8.93
N GLN A 32 -5.03 16.01 10.19
CA GLN A 32 -5.02 16.87 11.38
C GLN A 32 -3.60 17.23 11.85
N LYS A 33 -2.59 16.79 11.11
CA LYS A 33 -1.17 17.04 11.35
C LYS A 33 -0.43 17.23 10.03
N PRO A 34 0.77 17.80 10.04
CA PRO A 34 1.57 17.97 8.83
C PRO A 34 1.89 16.63 8.17
N VAL A 35 1.55 16.51 6.88
CA VAL A 35 1.87 15.36 6.03
C VAL A 35 2.64 15.87 4.82
N ASN A 36 3.87 15.39 4.65
CA ASN A 36 4.71 15.65 3.49
C ASN A 36 4.74 14.41 2.58
N PHE A 37 4.52 14.61 1.28
CA PHE A 37 4.63 13.52 0.28
C PHE A 37 5.82 13.78 -0.63
N ILE A 38 6.64 12.73 -0.83
CA ILE A 38 7.73 12.68 -1.81
C ILE A 38 7.36 11.64 -2.86
N ILE A 39 7.13 12.08 -4.10
CA ILE A 39 6.68 11.21 -5.20
C ILE A 39 7.80 11.08 -6.23
N SER A 40 8.21 9.85 -6.53
CA SER A 40 9.24 9.52 -7.50
C SER A 40 8.82 8.32 -8.35
N LEU A 41 8.13 8.57 -9.46
CA LEU A 41 7.58 7.54 -10.32
C LEU A 41 8.44 7.39 -11.58
N GLN A 42 9.24 6.32 -11.66
CA GLN A 42 10.00 5.95 -12.85
C GLN A 42 9.11 5.25 -13.88
N THR A 43 8.15 4.42 -13.44
CA THR A 43 7.06 3.92 -14.27
C THR A 43 5.74 4.56 -13.84
N LYS A 44 4.85 4.80 -14.79
CA LYS A 44 3.56 5.48 -14.54
C LYS A 44 2.36 4.56 -14.65
N THR A 45 2.58 3.28 -14.90
CA THR A 45 1.51 2.30 -15.10
C THR A 45 1.79 1.00 -14.37
N ALA A 46 0.72 0.31 -13.99
CA ALA A 46 0.76 -1.05 -13.46
C ALA A 46 -0.39 -1.85 -14.04
N TYR A 47 -0.23 -3.16 -14.16
CA TYR A 47 -1.32 -4.04 -14.52
C TYR A 47 -2.18 -4.33 -13.29
N ALA A 48 -3.14 -3.46 -13.03
CA ALA A 48 -4.03 -3.55 -11.87
C ALA A 48 -5.36 -2.84 -12.13
N ASP A 49 -6.39 -3.25 -11.42
CA ASP A 49 -7.64 -2.50 -11.37
C ASP A 49 -7.42 -1.18 -10.63
N ASN A 50 -7.82 -0.08 -11.26
CA ASN A 50 -7.56 1.28 -10.80
C ASN A 50 -8.23 1.57 -9.43
N ASP A 51 -9.46 1.11 -9.25
CA ASP A 51 -10.23 1.34 -8.02
C ASP A 51 -9.61 0.57 -6.86
N TYR A 52 -9.27 -0.70 -7.09
CA TYR A 52 -8.64 -1.54 -6.07
C TYR A 52 -7.24 -1.06 -5.71
N LEU A 53 -6.42 -0.62 -6.69
CA LEU A 53 -5.12 -0.05 -6.39
C LEU A 53 -5.25 1.27 -5.61
N GLY A 54 -6.24 2.09 -5.94
CA GLY A 54 -6.57 3.29 -5.17
C GLY A 54 -6.94 2.98 -3.71
N GLU A 55 -7.73 1.93 -3.48
CA GLU A 55 -8.06 1.47 -2.11
C GLU A 55 -6.84 0.93 -1.37
N VAL A 56 -5.96 0.18 -2.04
CA VAL A 56 -4.68 -0.31 -1.47
C VAL A 56 -3.81 0.86 -1.01
N LEU A 57 -3.55 1.82 -1.90
CA LEU A 57 -2.73 2.99 -1.59
C LEU A 57 -3.36 3.84 -0.48
N SER A 58 -4.69 4.01 -0.51
CA SER A 58 -5.43 4.72 0.53
C SER A 58 -5.24 4.07 1.90
N ASN A 59 -5.28 2.75 2.00
CA ASN A 59 -5.03 2.01 3.23
C ASN A 59 -3.59 2.21 3.74
N LEU A 60 -2.59 2.13 2.86
CA LEU A 60 -1.19 2.30 3.24
C LEU A 60 -0.90 3.73 3.71
N ILE A 61 -1.41 4.74 3.01
CA ILE A 61 -1.27 6.15 3.39
C ILE A 61 -1.98 6.43 4.71
N ASP A 62 -3.20 5.94 4.89
CA ASP A 62 -3.95 6.10 6.14
C ASP A 62 -3.20 5.48 7.34
N ASN A 63 -2.62 4.29 7.17
CA ASN A 63 -1.77 3.66 8.18
C ASN A 63 -0.52 4.50 8.48
N ALA A 64 0.16 5.02 7.46
CA ALA A 64 1.33 5.89 7.64
C ALA A 64 0.99 7.13 8.50
N ILE A 65 -0.17 7.75 8.24
CA ILE A 65 -0.62 8.90 9.01
C ILE A 65 -1.04 8.52 10.43
N LYS A 66 -1.79 7.42 10.60
CA LYS A 66 -2.27 6.96 11.92
C LYS A 66 -1.14 6.55 12.85
N TYR A 67 -0.14 5.85 12.32
CA TYR A 67 0.97 5.30 13.09
C TYR A 67 2.24 6.16 12.98
N SER A 68 2.07 7.47 12.97
CA SER A 68 3.14 8.44 12.99
C SER A 68 3.08 9.36 14.21
N LYS A 69 4.14 10.11 14.41
CA LYS A 69 4.29 11.11 15.49
C LYS A 69 3.49 12.39 15.15
N GLU A 70 3.98 13.54 15.54
CA GLU A 70 3.34 14.85 15.31
C GLU A 70 3.30 15.26 13.84
N SER A 71 4.18 14.71 13.02
CA SER A 71 4.22 14.88 11.57
C SER A 71 4.62 13.58 10.90
N VAL A 72 4.38 13.46 9.60
CA VAL A 72 4.82 12.31 8.81
C VAL A 72 5.29 12.73 7.43
N GLU A 73 6.37 12.08 6.98
CA GLU A 73 6.84 12.09 5.60
C GLU A 73 6.53 10.74 4.97
N ILE A 74 5.88 10.76 3.82
CA ILE A 74 5.48 9.57 3.08
C ILE A 74 6.10 9.65 1.69
N SER A 75 6.98 8.71 1.38
CA SER A 75 7.57 8.54 0.05
C SER A 75 6.81 7.49 -0.73
N ILE A 76 6.40 7.81 -1.94
CA ILE A 76 5.80 6.86 -2.89
C ILE A 76 6.69 6.83 -4.12
N SER A 77 7.19 5.66 -4.46
CA SER A 77 8.05 5.46 -5.62
C SER A 77 7.62 4.26 -6.44
N SER A 78 7.90 4.31 -7.74
CA SER A 78 7.69 3.18 -8.64
C SER A 78 8.90 2.97 -9.54
N GLU A 79 9.19 1.71 -9.81
CA GLU A 79 10.21 1.26 -10.75
C GLU A 79 9.71 0.04 -11.52
N GLU A 80 10.32 -0.25 -12.65
CA GLU A 80 10.01 -1.42 -13.45
C GLU A 80 11.17 -2.40 -13.45
N SER A 81 10.86 -3.67 -13.27
CA SER A 81 11.78 -4.78 -13.47
C SER A 81 11.35 -5.59 -14.69
N GLU A 82 12.10 -6.62 -15.07
CA GLU A 82 11.76 -7.48 -16.22
C GLU A 82 10.35 -8.08 -16.18
N ARG A 83 9.77 -8.27 -15.00
CA ARG A 83 8.49 -8.97 -14.81
C ARG A 83 7.45 -8.22 -14.01
N TYR A 84 7.85 -7.17 -13.32
CA TYR A 84 7.00 -6.50 -12.34
C TYR A 84 7.12 -4.97 -12.41
N THR A 85 6.01 -4.31 -12.23
CA THR A 85 6.01 -2.95 -11.68
C THR A 85 6.17 -3.08 -10.17
N ILE A 86 7.14 -2.37 -9.61
CA ILE A 86 7.44 -2.36 -8.18
C ILE A 86 7.01 -0.99 -7.64
N LEU A 87 6.06 -1.00 -6.71
CA LEU A 87 5.55 0.20 -6.04
C LEU A 87 5.94 0.16 -4.58
N LYS A 88 6.57 1.21 -4.08
CA LYS A 88 6.98 1.34 -2.68
C LYS A 88 6.26 2.50 -2.02
N VAL A 89 5.77 2.25 -0.81
CA VAL A 89 5.20 3.26 0.08
C VAL A 89 5.97 3.20 1.39
N ARG A 90 6.72 4.27 1.70
CA ARG A 90 7.57 4.36 2.89
C ARG A 90 7.17 5.56 3.72
N ASP A 91 7.08 5.38 5.03
CA ASP A 91 6.87 6.46 5.99
C ASP A 91 7.97 6.47 7.07
N ASN A 92 8.16 7.62 7.69
CA ASN A 92 9.04 7.83 8.84
C ASN A 92 8.29 7.78 10.18
N GLY A 93 7.28 6.95 10.27
CA GLY A 93 6.40 6.82 11.44
C GLY A 93 6.99 6.02 12.58
N LEU A 94 6.10 5.34 13.32
CA LEU A 94 6.47 4.57 14.52
C LEU A 94 7.21 3.26 14.21
N GLY A 95 7.19 2.82 12.96
CA GLY A 95 7.72 1.52 12.58
C GLY A 95 6.92 0.36 13.17
N ILE A 96 7.33 -0.84 12.82
CA ILE A 96 6.68 -2.10 13.21
C ILE A 96 7.75 -3.05 13.74
N SER A 97 7.51 -3.65 14.90
CA SER A 97 8.44 -4.65 15.47
C SER A 97 8.56 -5.88 14.59
N GLU A 98 9.68 -6.60 14.65
CA GLU A 98 9.88 -7.83 13.86
C GLU A 98 8.81 -8.89 14.15
N ALA A 99 8.33 -8.98 15.39
CA ALA A 99 7.27 -9.90 15.78
C ALA A 99 5.94 -9.56 15.10
N ASP A 100 5.61 -8.26 15.06
CA ASP A 100 4.38 -7.77 14.44
C ASP A 100 4.42 -7.87 12.91
N GLN A 101 5.58 -7.65 12.27
CA GLN A 101 5.75 -7.78 10.81
C GLN A 101 5.35 -9.16 10.29
N LYS A 102 5.48 -10.20 11.10
CA LYS A 102 5.12 -11.58 10.72
C LYS A 102 3.61 -11.81 10.63
N VAL A 103 2.80 -10.97 11.26
CA VAL A 103 1.35 -11.19 11.40
C VAL A 103 0.48 -10.04 10.90
N ILE A 104 1.06 -8.90 10.51
CA ILE A 104 0.29 -7.69 10.16
C ILE A 104 -0.68 -7.85 8.98
N PHE A 105 -0.45 -8.83 8.11
CA PHE A 105 -1.36 -9.13 6.99
C PHE A 105 -2.46 -10.12 7.35
N GLN A 106 -2.44 -10.69 8.55
CA GLN A 106 -3.47 -11.61 9.02
C GLN A 106 -4.73 -10.84 9.41
N LYS A 107 -5.87 -11.49 9.21
CA LYS A 107 -7.17 -10.90 9.54
C LYS A 107 -7.31 -10.73 11.05
N TYR A 108 -7.74 -9.55 11.47
CA TYR A 108 -7.93 -9.14 12.87
C TYR A 108 -6.64 -9.08 13.72
N GLU A 109 -5.48 -9.34 13.14
CA GLU A 109 -4.24 -9.12 13.85
C GLU A 109 -3.95 -7.62 13.96
N ARG A 110 -3.56 -7.22 15.16
CA ARG A 110 -3.08 -5.88 15.45
C ARG A 110 -1.71 -5.97 16.02
N ALA A 111 -0.78 -5.26 15.43
CA ALA A 111 0.54 -5.09 15.98
C ALA A 111 0.46 -4.56 17.42
N ALA A 112 1.37 -5.00 18.30
CA ALA A 112 1.48 -4.50 19.66
C ALA A 112 1.68 -2.98 19.70
N THR A 113 2.32 -2.43 18.67
CA THR A 113 2.50 -0.99 18.41
C THR A 113 1.15 -0.27 18.28
N ALA A 114 0.13 -0.92 17.69
CA ALA A 114 -1.23 -0.38 17.63
C ALA A 114 -1.90 -0.25 19.00
N LYS A 115 -1.51 -1.06 19.99
CA LYS A 115 -1.99 -0.92 21.36
C LYS A 115 -1.41 0.34 22.03
N ARG A 116 -0.18 0.72 21.69
CA ARG A 116 0.45 1.98 22.18
C ARG A 116 -0.20 3.20 21.52
N SER A 117 -0.56 3.12 20.24
CA SER A 117 -1.24 4.19 19.51
C SER A 117 -2.68 4.45 19.99
N ARG A 118 -3.31 3.52 20.72
CA ARG A 118 -4.64 3.76 21.32
C ARG A 118 -4.65 4.94 22.30
N LYS A 119 -3.53 5.25 22.92
CA LYS A 119 -3.39 6.48 23.75
C LYS A 119 -3.54 7.75 22.91
N ASN A 120 -3.33 7.68 21.58
CA ASN A 120 -3.42 8.79 20.65
C ASN A 120 -4.68 8.75 19.77
N GLY A 121 -5.70 7.94 20.13
CA GLY A 121 -6.99 7.91 19.43
C GLY A 121 -7.00 7.17 18.09
N ALA A 122 -5.93 6.45 17.72
CA ALA A 122 -5.90 5.66 16.49
C ALA A 122 -6.87 4.48 16.58
N SER A 123 -7.99 4.55 15.87
CA SER A 123 -8.97 3.48 15.76
C SER A 123 -8.84 2.76 14.42
N GLY A 124 -8.85 1.45 14.44
CA GLY A 124 -8.85 0.60 13.24
C GLY A 124 -9.21 -0.83 13.63
N PHE A 125 -9.88 -1.56 12.73
CA PHE A 125 -10.39 -2.91 12.98
C PHE A 125 -9.38 -4.02 12.66
N GLY A 126 -8.14 -3.71 12.25
CA GLY A 126 -7.13 -4.69 11.83
C GLY A 126 -7.47 -5.37 10.50
N LEU A 127 -8.23 -4.72 9.64
CA LEU A 127 -8.69 -5.26 8.37
C LEU A 127 -7.97 -4.65 7.15
N GLY A 128 -7.39 -3.46 7.29
CA GLY A 128 -6.81 -2.70 6.17
C GLY A 128 -5.67 -3.43 5.48
N LEU A 129 -4.68 -3.94 6.22
CA LEU A 129 -3.53 -4.65 5.65
C LEU A 129 -3.89 -6.05 5.16
N ASN A 130 -4.85 -6.74 5.80
CA ASN A 130 -5.37 -7.99 5.26
C ASN A 130 -6.09 -7.77 3.94
N PHE A 131 -6.89 -6.71 3.81
CA PHE A 131 -7.51 -6.31 2.55
C PHE A 131 -6.46 -6.03 1.48
N VAL A 132 -5.42 -5.25 1.81
CA VAL A 132 -4.30 -4.96 0.89
C VAL A 132 -3.67 -6.25 0.37
N ASP A 133 -3.31 -7.19 1.26
CA ASP A 133 -2.71 -8.47 0.89
C ASP A 133 -3.62 -9.28 -0.04
N GLN A 134 -4.93 -9.34 0.26
CA GLN A 134 -5.89 -10.05 -0.58
C GLN A 134 -6.06 -9.42 -1.97
N VAL A 135 -6.12 -8.09 -2.05
CA VAL A 135 -6.20 -7.39 -3.34
C VAL A 135 -4.95 -7.64 -4.18
N ILE A 136 -3.78 -7.49 -3.59
CA ILE A 136 -2.51 -7.70 -4.32
C ILE A 136 -2.38 -9.15 -4.80
N LYS A 137 -2.74 -10.13 -3.97
CA LYS A 137 -2.78 -11.54 -4.38
C LYS A 137 -3.79 -11.82 -5.50
N ALA A 138 -4.96 -11.18 -5.47
CA ALA A 138 -5.96 -11.31 -6.53
C ALA A 138 -5.46 -10.74 -7.88
N HIS A 139 -4.51 -9.81 -7.85
CA HIS A 139 -3.79 -9.29 -9.02
C HIS A 139 -2.52 -10.08 -9.35
N GLU A 140 -2.35 -11.27 -8.76
CA GLU A 140 -1.16 -12.12 -8.92
C GLU A 140 0.16 -11.43 -8.50
N GLY A 141 0.04 -10.40 -7.69
CA GLY A 141 1.14 -9.65 -7.10
C GLY A 141 1.59 -10.20 -5.75
N ARG A 142 2.53 -9.50 -5.17
CA ARG A 142 3.07 -9.78 -3.83
C ARG A 142 3.28 -8.48 -3.09
N ILE A 143 3.12 -8.51 -1.76
CA ILE A 143 3.45 -7.40 -0.89
C ILE A 143 4.40 -7.85 0.21
N PHE A 144 5.37 -7.01 0.51
CA PHE A 144 6.33 -7.20 1.59
C PHE A 144 6.38 -5.97 2.46
N VAL A 145 6.78 -6.15 3.71
CA VAL A 145 7.05 -5.08 4.66
C VAL A 145 8.52 -5.14 5.09
N ASN A 146 9.14 -3.98 5.16
CA ASN A 146 10.43 -3.76 5.80
C ASN A 146 10.26 -2.59 6.76
N SER A 147 10.58 -2.78 8.01
CA SER A 147 10.36 -1.75 9.03
C SER A 147 11.38 -1.87 10.15
N THR A 148 11.72 -0.72 10.72
CA THR A 148 12.47 -0.61 11.97
C THR A 148 11.61 0.16 12.97
N GLU A 149 11.35 -0.45 14.12
CA GLU A 149 10.55 0.19 15.19
C GLU A 149 11.18 1.52 15.62
N GLY A 150 10.39 2.58 15.64
CA GLY A 150 10.80 3.94 15.95
C GLY A 150 11.36 4.75 14.79
N GLU A 151 11.60 4.16 13.61
CA GLU A 151 12.27 4.80 12.49
C GLU A 151 11.40 4.90 11.23
N PHE A 152 10.95 3.77 10.68
CA PHE A 152 10.21 3.76 9.42
C PHE A 152 9.39 2.49 9.21
N THR A 153 8.44 2.58 8.27
CA THR A 153 7.77 1.43 7.64
C THR A 153 7.82 1.59 6.13
N GLU A 154 8.18 0.53 5.42
CA GLU A 154 8.16 0.46 3.96
C GLU A 154 7.38 -0.77 3.49
N PHE A 155 6.34 -0.54 2.71
CA PHE A 155 5.64 -1.59 1.98
C PHE A 155 6.12 -1.61 0.54
N THR A 156 6.49 -2.79 0.04
CA THR A 156 6.90 -3.02 -1.35
C THR A 156 5.90 -3.94 -2.03
N ILE A 157 5.28 -3.45 -3.08
CA ILE A 157 4.26 -4.16 -3.86
C ILE A 157 4.86 -4.51 -5.22
N TYR A 158 4.75 -5.77 -5.60
CA TYR A 158 5.10 -6.30 -6.92
C TYR A 158 3.83 -6.62 -7.68
N LEU A 159 3.59 -5.95 -8.81
CA LEU A 159 2.48 -6.22 -9.71
C LEU A 159 3.02 -6.73 -11.05
N PRO A 160 2.49 -7.83 -11.61
CA PRO A 160 2.93 -8.32 -12.91
C PRO A 160 2.78 -7.25 -14.00
N LEU A 161 3.73 -7.20 -14.94
CA LEU A 161 3.65 -6.30 -16.12
C LEU A 161 2.62 -6.77 -17.15
N GLU A 162 2.36 -8.08 -17.21
CA GLU A 162 1.49 -8.71 -18.21
C GLU A 162 0.54 -9.71 -17.56
N THR A 163 -0.57 -9.99 -18.23
CA THR A 163 -1.47 -11.08 -17.84
C THR A 163 -0.80 -12.43 -17.92
N PRO A 164 -1.19 -13.42 -17.09
CA PRO A 164 -0.69 -14.78 -17.17
C PRO A 164 -0.88 -15.44 -18.54
N ASN A 165 -1.94 -15.06 -19.27
CA ASN A 165 -2.22 -15.58 -20.60
C ASN A 165 -1.21 -15.18 -21.67
N ASN A 166 -0.50 -14.07 -21.52
CA ASN A 166 0.54 -13.64 -22.47
C ASN A 166 1.90 -14.33 -22.24
N ARG A 167 2.09 -15.02 -21.10
CA ARG A 167 3.36 -15.68 -20.77
C ARG A 167 3.61 -16.99 -21.53
N HIS A 168 2.58 -17.57 -22.17
CA HIS A 168 2.67 -18.86 -22.88
C HIS A 168 2.94 -18.72 -24.37
N ASN A 169 3.02 -17.48 -24.91
CA ASN A 169 3.24 -17.22 -26.33
C ASN A 169 4.62 -16.62 -26.67
N ARG A 170 5.60 -16.75 -25.77
CA ARG A 170 6.99 -16.35 -26.06
C ARG A 170 7.97 -17.49 -25.85
#